data_20a8f65ed4eacd8752b40577e6cc6e00
#
_entry.id   20a8f65ed4eacd8752b40577e6cc6e00
#
_cell.length_a   1.000
_cell.length_b   1.000
_cell.length_c   1.000
_cell.angle_alpha   90.00
_cell.angle_beta   90.00
_cell.angle_gamma   90.00
#
_symmetry.space_group_name_H-M   'P 1'
#
loop_
_entity.id
_entity.type
_entity.pdbx_description
1 polymer ?
#
loop_
_entity_poly.entity_id
_entity_poly.type
_entity_poly.pdbx_seq_one_letter_code
_entity_poly.pdbx_strand_id
1 'polypeptide(L)'
;NGLSDYKMPVPEKWEGREYNELYFCLPSYWEWEDLNNPNTNWVFEWIQRLCKYVVENETWFGHGHTMPCGKEMKPLSNTMKQNHFFLSDPMLLVDEMAPVVVDGKTINFLAIIPIFKDEMDYKQHKSTFKFVQKMDNAGTTEKLDDFRSSVLKRRWLKRRN
;
A
#
# COMPACT_ATOMS: atom_id res chain seq x y z
N ASN A 1 -8.67 -2.55 11.28
CA ASN A 1 -7.55 -3.38 11.80
C ASN A 1 -7.08 -2.96 13.20
N GLY A 2 -7.57 -1.85 13.71
CA GLY A 2 -7.31 -1.36 15.07
C GLY A 2 -5.99 -0.62 15.27
N LEU A 3 -5.27 -0.27 14.19
CA LEU A 3 -4.04 0.52 14.29
C LEU A 3 -4.33 1.93 14.84
N SER A 4 -5.52 2.46 14.60
CA SER A 4 -5.96 3.77 15.12
C SER A 4 -6.11 3.84 16.64
N ASP A 5 -6.04 2.72 17.36
CA ASP A 5 -5.94 2.70 18.82
C ASP A 5 -4.54 3.10 19.32
N TYR A 6 -3.53 2.99 18.45
CA TYR A 6 -2.16 3.36 18.75
C TYR A 6 -1.85 4.77 18.24
N LYS A 7 -1.41 5.66 19.12
CA LYS A 7 -0.90 6.99 18.74
C LYS A 7 0.51 6.87 18.23
N MET A 8 0.70 6.96 16.92
CA MET A 8 2.01 6.87 16.30
C MET A 8 2.86 8.10 16.59
N PRO A 9 4.17 7.95 16.86
CA PRO A 9 5.11 9.05 17.09
C PRO A 9 5.52 9.72 15.77
N VAL A 10 4.58 10.42 15.13
CA VAL A 10 4.85 11.11 13.87
C VAL A 10 5.73 12.33 14.08
N PRO A 11 6.61 12.68 13.13
CA PRO A 11 7.35 13.95 13.14
C PRO A 11 6.40 15.16 13.09
N GLU A 12 6.81 16.30 13.59
CA GLU A 12 6.03 17.54 13.66
C GLU A 12 5.35 17.91 12.33
N LYS A 13 6.05 17.75 11.21
CA LYS A 13 5.49 18.00 9.85
C LYS A 13 4.33 17.09 9.47
N TRP A 14 4.07 16.02 10.26
CA TRP A 14 2.99 15.07 10.09
C TRP A 14 1.96 15.13 11.21
N GLU A 15 1.98 16.21 12.01
CA GLU A 15 0.96 16.44 13.04
C GLU A 15 -0.45 16.32 12.44
N GLY A 16 -1.36 15.68 13.15
CA GLY A 16 -2.70 15.31 12.69
C GLY A 16 -2.79 13.98 11.96
N ARG A 17 -1.66 13.27 11.81
CA ARG A 17 -1.57 11.94 11.16
C ARG A 17 -1.15 10.84 12.14
N GLU A 18 -1.37 11.07 13.44
CA GLU A 18 -0.96 10.13 14.49
C GLU A 18 -1.80 8.85 14.50
N TYR A 19 -3.03 8.90 13.98
CA TYR A 19 -3.94 7.78 13.97
C TYR A 19 -4.27 7.38 12.54
N ASN A 20 -3.90 6.14 12.17
CA ASN A 20 -4.15 5.61 10.85
C ASN A 20 -4.80 4.23 10.91
N GLU A 21 -5.65 3.95 9.94
CA GLU A 21 -6.07 2.59 9.58
C GLU A 21 -5.44 2.21 8.24
N LEU A 22 -4.95 0.98 8.15
CA LEU A 22 -4.38 0.43 6.92
C LEU A 22 -5.46 -0.32 6.13
N TYR A 23 -5.42 -0.27 4.81
CA TYR A 23 -6.34 -1.05 4.01
C TYR A 23 -5.72 -1.55 2.71
N PHE A 24 -6.26 -2.67 2.20
CA PHE A 24 -6.11 -3.11 0.83
C PHE A 24 -7.39 -2.86 0.05
N CYS A 25 -7.30 -2.31 -1.15
CA CYS A 25 -8.43 -2.18 -2.05
C CYS A 25 -8.50 -3.41 -2.95
N LEU A 26 -9.38 -4.37 -2.61
CA LEU A 26 -9.48 -5.64 -3.29
C LEU A 26 -10.33 -5.52 -4.57
N PRO A 27 -9.93 -6.13 -5.69
CA PRO A 27 -10.75 -6.21 -6.88
C PRO A 27 -11.96 -7.16 -6.66
N SER A 28 -13.01 -6.99 -7.45
CA SER A 28 -14.26 -7.74 -7.29
C SER A 28 -14.13 -9.27 -7.48
N TYR A 29 -13.06 -9.73 -8.13
CA TYR A 29 -12.77 -11.17 -8.32
C TYR A 29 -11.97 -11.78 -7.16
N TRP A 30 -11.65 -11.02 -6.10
CA TRP A 30 -10.84 -11.50 -4.99
C TRP A 30 -11.62 -12.45 -4.10
N GLU A 31 -11.14 -13.69 -3.96
CA GLU A 31 -11.75 -14.73 -3.14
C GLU A 31 -11.38 -14.56 -1.66
N TRP A 32 -11.87 -13.51 -1.04
CA TRP A 32 -11.54 -13.16 0.36
C TRP A 32 -12.18 -14.08 1.40
N GLU A 33 -13.23 -14.85 1.02
CA GLU A 33 -13.90 -15.80 1.92
C GLU A 33 -13.12 -17.10 2.11
N ASP A 34 -12.28 -17.48 1.14
CA ASP A 34 -11.41 -18.66 1.23
C ASP A 34 -10.10 -18.30 1.94
N LEU A 35 -10.12 -18.36 3.27
CA LEU A 35 -8.95 -18.09 4.12
C LEU A 35 -7.81 -19.11 3.96
N ASN A 36 -8.04 -20.22 3.29
CA ASN A 36 -7.00 -21.22 3.01
C ASN A 36 -6.32 -21.01 1.65
N ASN A 37 -6.83 -20.13 0.82
CA ASN A 37 -6.24 -19.84 -0.48
C ASN A 37 -4.99 -18.96 -0.34
N PRO A 38 -3.76 -19.48 -0.55
CA PRO A 38 -2.53 -18.72 -0.38
C PRO A 38 -2.35 -17.61 -1.41
N ASN A 39 -3.15 -17.58 -2.47
CA ASN A 39 -3.11 -16.52 -3.46
C ASN A 39 -3.91 -15.28 -3.04
N THR A 40 -4.80 -15.40 -2.06
CA THR A 40 -5.71 -14.33 -1.65
C THR A 40 -5.67 -14.01 -0.15
N ASN A 41 -5.35 -14.97 0.72
CA ASN A 41 -5.37 -14.77 2.17
C ASN A 41 -4.20 -13.92 2.70
N TRP A 42 -3.11 -13.76 1.94
CA TRP A 42 -1.92 -13.01 2.34
C TRP A 42 -2.22 -11.54 2.73
N VAL A 43 -3.30 -10.95 2.21
CA VAL A 43 -3.71 -9.57 2.56
C VAL A 43 -4.02 -9.44 4.05
N PHE A 44 -4.68 -10.43 4.65
CA PHE A 44 -5.02 -10.43 6.08
C PHE A 44 -3.79 -10.60 6.96
N GLU A 45 -2.90 -11.51 6.57
CA GLU A 45 -1.64 -11.72 7.29
C GLU A 45 -0.76 -10.47 7.26
N TRP A 46 -0.63 -9.83 6.08
CA TRP A 46 0.23 -8.67 5.95
C TRP A 46 -0.30 -7.45 6.67
N ILE A 47 -1.61 -7.19 6.64
CA ILE A 47 -2.17 -6.06 7.37
C ILE A 47 -1.92 -6.19 8.87
N GLN A 48 -2.08 -7.41 9.43
CA GLN A 48 -1.78 -7.68 10.83
C GLN A 48 -0.28 -7.52 11.14
N ARG A 49 0.61 -8.04 10.29
CA ARG A 49 2.06 -7.89 10.45
C ARG A 49 2.50 -6.43 10.44
N LEU A 50 1.94 -5.63 9.54
CA LEU A 50 2.27 -4.21 9.44
C LEU A 50 1.78 -3.43 10.67
N CYS A 51 0.56 -3.66 11.14
CA CYS A 51 0.07 -3.06 12.38
C CYS A 51 0.94 -3.44 13.58
N LYS A 52 1.24 -4.72 13.72
CA LYS A 52 2.11 -5.22 14.79
C LYS A 52 3.50 -4.60 14.74
N TYR A 53 4.10 -4.49 13.54
CA TYR A 53 5.40 -3.86 13.35
C TYR A 53 5.44 -2.43 13.87
N VAL A 54 4.43 -1.61 13.56
CA VAL A 54 4.36 -0.21 14.02
C VAL A 54 4.32 -0.13 15.54
N VAL A 55 3.48 -0.94 16.17
CA VAL A 55 3.29 -0.92 17.63
C VAL A 55 4.53 -1.43 18.36
N GLU A 56 5.09 -2.58 17.92
CA GLU A 56 6.23 -3.22 18.58
C GLU A 56 7.54 -2.44 18.41
N ASN A 57 7.68 -1.68 17.33
CA ASN A 57 8.89 -0.89 17.09
C ASN A 57 8.71 0.59 17.46
N GLU A 58 7.58 0.96 18.07
CA GLU A 58 7.28 2.34 18.46
C GLU A 58 7.54 3.33 17.32
N THR A 59 7.06 2.97 16.12
CA THR A 59 7.30 3.74 14.88
C THR A 59 5.99 4.23 14.26
N TRP A 60 6.07 4.76 13.07
CA TRP A 60 4.92 5.32 12.38
C TRP A 60 4.88 4.96 10.90
N PHE A 61 3.70 4.99 10.32
CA PHE A 61 3.47 4.88 8.89
C PHE A 61 2.83 6.16 8.35
N GLY A 62 3.22 6.53 7.13
CA GLY A 62 2.65 7.67 6.42
C GLY A 62 2.78 7.51 4.90
N HIS A 63 2.15 8.42 4.18
CA HIS A 63 2.23 8.48 2.73
C HIS A 63 3.69 8.53 2.26
N GLY A 64 4.02 7.69 1.32
CA GLY A 64 5.36 7.60 0.75
C GLY A 64 6.29 6.58 1.42
N HIS A 65 5.89 5.94 2.52
CA HIS A 65 6.68 4.86 3.10
C HIS A 65 6.70 3.63 2.19
N THR A 66 7.85 2.96 2.14
CA THR A 66 8.04 1.71 1.40
C THR A 66 8.75 0.69 2.27
N MET A 67 8.38 -0.57 2.11
CA MET A 67 8.98 -1.67 2.85
C MET A 67 9.00 -2.96 2.04
N PRO A 68 9.98 -3.85 2.27
CA PRO A 68 10.00 -5.15 1.62
C PRO A 68 8.94 -6.09 2.20
N CYS A 69 8.46 -7.03 1.39
CA CYS A 69 7.59 -8.12 1.83
C CYS A 69 8.44 -9.21 2.50
N GLY A 70 8.89 -8.92 3.73
CA GLY A 70 9.77 -9.79 4.50
C GLY A 70 11.25 -9.72 4.06
N LYS A 71 12.12 -10.40 4.84
CA LYS A 71 13.58 -10.37 4.65
C LYS A 71 14.04 -10.95 3.31
N GLU A 72 13.33 -11.93 2.80
CA GLU A 72 13.68 -12.62 1.56
C GLU A 72 13.09 -11.94 0.31
N MET A 73 12.25 -10.93 0.48
CA MET A 73 11.59 -10.19 -0.60
C MET A 73 10.93 -11.11 -1.63
N LYS A 74 10.28 -12.17 -1.14
CA LYS A 74 9.55 -13.11 -2.00
C LYS A 74 8.30 -12.45 -2.58
N PRO A 75 7.82 -12.91 -3.75
CA PRO A 75 6.50 -12.57 -4.25
C PRO A 75 5.40 -12.84 -3.22
N LEU A 76 4.38 -11.98 -3.19
CA LEU A 76 3.27 -12.08 -2.23
C LEU A 76 2.44 -13.36 -2.41
N SER A 77 2.33 -13.84 -3.65
CA SER A 77 1.65 -15.09 -3.99
C SER A 77 2.14 -15.63 -5.35
N ASN A 78 1.53 -16.71 -5.81
CA ASN A 78 1.82 -17.25 -7.13
C ASN A 78 1.39 -16.30 -8.27
N THR A 79 0.34 -15.52 -8.06
CA THR A 79 -0.17 -14.54 -9.03
C THR A 79 0.42 -13.15 -8.81
N MET A 80 0.58 -12.73 -7.55
CA MET A 80 1.09 -11.41 -7.16
C MET A 80 2.63 -11.43 -7.09
N LYS A 81 3.28 -10.97 -8.13
CA LYS A 81 4.76 -10.98 -8.26
C LYS A 81 5.46 -9.80 -7.55
N GLN A 82 4.71 -8.84 -7.11
CA GLN A 82 5.20 -7.72 -6.29
C GLN A 82 5.78 -8.27 -4.97
N ASN A 83 6.80 -7.60 -4.46
CA ASN A 83 7.56 -8.05 -3.30
C ASN A 83 7.93 -6.92 -2.33
N HIS A 84 7.34 -5.75 -2.53
CA HIS A 84 7.43 -4.58 -1.67
C HIS A 84 6.04 -3.96 -1.51
N PHE A 85 5.89 -3.12 -0.49
CA PHE A 85 4.71 -2.28 -0.29
C PHE A 85 5.08 -0.81 -0.38
N PHE A 86 4.15 -0.04 -0.90
CA PHE A 86 4.13 1.42 -0.86
C PHE A 86 2.87 1.85 -0.10
N LEU A 87 3.02 2.71 0.88
CA LEU A 87 1.90 3.27 1.62
C LEU A 87 1.51 4.62 1.01
N SER A 88 0.23 4.77 0.70
CA SER A 88 -0.30 5.96 0.05
C SER A 88 -1.56 6.47 0.74
N ASP A 89 -1.75 7.78 0.73
CA ASP A 89 -3.08 8.34 0.87
C ASP A 89 -3.98 7.75 -0.23
N PRO A 90 -5.32 7.70 -0.04
CA PRO A 90 -6.24 7.21 -1.06
C PRO A 90 -6.06 7.93 -2.40
N MET A 91 -6.03 7.17 -3.50
CA MET A 91 -5.88 7.69 -4.87
C MET A 91 -7.17 7.54 -5.66
N LEU A 92 -7.84 6.39 -5.55
CA LEU A 92 -9.10 6.06 -6.19
C LEU A 92 -10.29 6.30 -5.24
N LEU A 93 -10.15 5.87 -3.98
CA LEU A 93 -11.22 5.92 -2.96
C LEU A 93 -11.10 7.18 -2.07
N VAL A 94 -10.84 8.34 -2.68
CA VAL A 94 -10.55 9.58 -1.95
C VAL A 94 -11.71 10.00 -1.03
N ASP A 95 -12.93 9.91 -1.52
CA ASP A 95 -14.12 10.31 -0.76
C ASP A 95 -14.53 9.24 0.26
N GLU A 96 -14.47 7.96 -0.14
CA GLU A 96 -14.85 6.81 0.70
C GLU A 96 -13.88 6.62 1.88
N MET A 97 -12.61 6.97 1.67
CA MET A 97 -11.53 6.87 2.66
C MET A 97 -11.09 8.24 3.19
N ALA A 98 -12.00 9.22 3.15
CA ALA A 98 -11.74 10.51 3.77
C ALA A 98 -11.53 10.36 5.29
N PRO A 99 -10.67 11.19 5.91
CA PRO A 99 -10.46 11.12 7.35
C PRO A 99 -11.75 11.26 8.14
N VAL A 100 -11.89 10.48 9.21
CA VAL A 100 -13.05 10.52 10.10
C VAL A 100 -12.64 10.94 11.50
N VAL A 101 -13.53 11.62 12.22
CA VAL A 101 -13.30 12.00 13.62
C VAL A 101 -14.10 11.07 14.53
N VAL A 102 -13.40 10.34 15.42
CA VAL A 102 -13.99 9.44 16.39
C VAL A 102 -13.36 9.75 17.75
N ASP A 103 -14.20 10.05 18.75
CA ASP A 103 -13.76 10.38 20.12
C ASP A 103 -12.65 11.45 20.17
N GLY A 104 -12.76 12.48 19.31
CA GLY A 104 -11.81 13.58 19.24
C GLY A 104 -10.49 13.25 18.52
N LYS A 105 -10.33 12.02 18.00
CA LYS A 105 -9.19 11.60 17.19
C LYS A 105 -9.53 11.71 15.70
N THR A 106 -8.65 12.29 14.91
CA THR A 106 -8.74 12.23 13.43
C THR A 106 -8.07 10.94 12.96
N ILE A 107 -8.86 10.03 12.44
CA ILE A 107 -8.39 8.74 11.89
C ILE A 107 -8.23 8.90 10.38
N ASN A 108 -7.02 8.69 9.89
CA ASN A 108 -6.68 8.71 8.48
C ASN A 108 -6.62 7.27 7.93
N PHE A 109 -6.73 7.11 6.63
CA PHE A 109 -6.63 5.82 5.96
C PHE A 109 -5.41 5.80 5.05
N LEU A 110 -4.62 4.73 5.16
CA LEU A 110 -3.46 4.49 4.29
C LEU A 110 -3.67 3.22 3.48
N ALA A 111 -3.64 3.37 2.17
CA ALA A 111 -3.65 2.25 1.25
C ALA A 111 -2.32 1.51 1.27
N ILE A 112 -2.37 0.19 1.30
CA ILE A 112 -1.20 -0.68 1.11
C ILE A 112 -1.17 -1.11 -0.36
N ILE A 113 -0.21 -0.61 -1.10
CA ILE A 113 -0.07 -0.88 -2.53
C ILE A 113 1.12 -1.80 -2.78
N PRO A 114 0.90 -3.04 -3.26
CA PRO A 114 1.99 -3.91 -3.68
C PRO A 114 2.74 -3.32 -4.87
N ILE A 115 4.06 -3.24 -4.75
CA ILE A 115 4.96 -2.70 -5.76
C ILE A 115 6.11 -3.67 -6.05
N PHE A 116 6.76 -3.49 -7.20
CA PHE A 116 7.98 -4.21 -7.57
C PHE A 116 9.22 -3.56 -6.96
N LYS A 117 10.29 -4.32 -6.85
CA LYS A 117 11.57 -3.79 -6.35
C LYS A 117 12.09 -2.61 -7.17
N ASP A 118 12.00 -2.68 -8.50
CA ASP A 118 12.43 -1.59 -9.37
C ASP A 118 11.62 -0.29 -9.16
N GLU A 119 10.34 -0.42 -8.84
CA GLU A 119 9.46 0.70 -8.48
C GLU A 119 9.89 1.34 -7.14
N MET A 120 10.20 0.51 -6.15
CA MET A 120 10.74 0.98 -4.87
C MET A 120 12.09 1.68 -5.05
N ASP A 121 13.00 1.08 -5.81
CA ASP A 121 14.30 1.67 -6.13
C ASP A 121 14.13 3.03 -6.86
N TYR A 122 13.23 3.10 -7.84
CA TYR A 122 12.92 4.35 -8.53
C TYR A 122 12.41 5.44 -7.57
N LYS A 123 11.47 5.08 -6.69
CA LYS A 123 10.93 6.01 -5.69
C LYS A 123 12.02 6.55 -4.77
N GLN A 124 12.94 5.71 -4.32
CA GLN A 124 14.05 6.11 -3.45
C GLN A 124 15.05 7.04 -4.17
N HIS A 125 15.38 6.75 -5.43
CA HIS A 125 16.33 7.55 -6.21
C HIS A 125 15.74 8.86 -6.76
N LYS A 126 14.44 8.94 -6.95
CA LYS A 126 13.79 10.12 -7.53
C LYS A 126 13.01 10.91 -6.48
N SER A 127 11.81 10.49 -6.15
CA SER A 127 10.97 11.00 -5.07
C SER A 127 9.63 10.25 -5.05
N THR A 128 8.90 10.36 -3.92
CA THR A 128 7.51 9.90 -3.82
C THR A 128 6.63 10.53 -4.89
N PHE A 129 6.70 11.84 -5.07
CA PHE A 129 5.91 12.57 -6.07
C PHE A 129 6.11 12.01 -7.49
N LYS A 130 7.36 11.82 -7.92
CA LYS A 130 7.65 11.28 -9.26
C LYS A 130 7.19 9.83 -9.42
N PHE A 131 7.22 9.06 -8.35
CA PHE A 131 6.72 7.69 -8.38
C PHE A 131 5.18 7.65 -8.51
N VAL A 132 4.47 8.43 -7.69
CA VAL A 132 3.00 8.57 -7.79
C VAL A 132 2.59 9.04 -9.19
N GLN A 133 3.29 10.02 -9.77
CA GLN A 133 3.05 10.46 -11.14
C GLN A 133 3.25 9.33 -12.18
N LYS A 134 4.21 8.41 -11.95
CA LYS A 134 4.39 7.24 -12.81
C LYS A 134 3.24 6.25 -12.67
N MET A 135 2.74 6.04 -11.44
CA MET A 135 1.57 5.20 -11.19
C MET A 135 0.34 5.76 -11.89
N ASP A 136 0.07 7.05 -11.71
CA ASP A 136 -1.06 7.75 -12.33
C ASP A 136 -1.01 7.66 -13.86
N ASN A 137 0.12 7.96 -14.48
CA ASN A 137 0.31 7.83 -15.94
C ASN A 137 0.15 6.39 -16.47
N ALA A 138 0.34 5.39 -15.60
CA ALA A 138 0.13 3.99 -15.93
C ALA A 138 -1.31 3.51 -15.64
N GLY A 139 -2.15 4.35 -15.03
CA GLY A 139 -3.48 3.99 -14.54
C GLY A 139 -3.43 3.01 -13.36
N THR A 140 -2.34 3.04 -12.58
CA THR A 140 -2.17 2.22 -11.37
C THR A 140 -2.59 3.02 -10.15
N THR A 141 -3.50 2.47 -9.37
CA THR A 141 -4.02 3.05 -8.13
C THR A 141 -3.80 2.09 -6.96
N GLU A 142 -4.45 2.33 -5.82
CA GLU A 142 -4.44 1.41 -4.67
C GLU A 142 -5.21 0.11 -4.91
N LYS A 143 -6.04 0.02 -5.96
CA LYS A 143 -6.72 -1.22 -6.32
C LYS A 143 -5.71 -2.29 -6.69
N LEU A 144 -5.76 -3.44 -6.00
CA LEU A 144 -4.86 -4.55 -6.26
C LEU A 144 -5.01 -5.03 -7.71
N ASP A 145 -3.87 -5.23 -8.36
CA ASP A 145 -3.78 -5.82 -9.70
C ASP A 145 -2.60 -6.80 -9.72
N ASP A 146 -2.93 -8.08 -9.61
CA ASP A 146 -1.96 -9.18 -9.61
C ASP A 146 -1.42 -9.50 -11.01
N PHE A 147 -2.02 -8.94 -12.05
CA PHE A 147 -1.58 -9.11 -13.45
C PHE A 147 -0.78 -7.94 -13.98
N ARG A 148 -0.64 -6.85 -13.24
CA ARG A 148 0.11 -5.69 -13.71
C ARG A 148 1.61 -5.96 -13.84
N SER A 149 2.22 -5.24 -14.74
CA SER A 149 3.68 -5.10 -14.80
C SER A 149 4.14 -3.88 -14.01
N SER A 150 5.45 -3.78 -13.75
CA SER A 150 6.04 -2.55 -13.21
C SER A 150 5.69 -1.34 -14.09
N VAL A 151 5.31 -0.23 -13.44
CA VAL A 151 5.01 1.06 -14.11
C VAL A 151 6.24 1.67 -14.81
N LEU A 152 7.42 1.13 -14.55
CA LEU A 152 8.68 1.55 -15.19
C LEU A 152 8.94 0.83 -16.51
N LYS A 153 8.28 -0.30 -16.75
CA LYS A 153 8.41 -1.02 -18.01
C LYS A 153 7.72 -0.22 -19.12
N ARG A 154 8.46 0.07 -20.21
CA ARG A 154 7.88 0.70 -21.40
C ARG A 154 6.73 -0.17 -21.91
N ARG A 155 5.49 0.38 -21.96
CA ARG A 155 4.43 -0.20 -22.78
C ARG A 155 4.90 -0.14 -24.23
N TRP A 156 5.23 -1.28 -24.82
CA TRP A 156 5.36 -1.41 -26.28
C TRP A 156 3.95 -1.19 -26.84
N LEU A 157 3.67 0.03 -27.29
CA LEU A 157 2.51 0.27 -28.12
C LEU A 157 2.67 -0.59 -29.37
N LYS A 158 1.92 -1.70 -29.47
CA LYS A 158 1.74 -2.36 -30.75
C LYS A 158 1.11 -1.31 -31.68
N ARG A 159 1.92 -0.72 -32.58
CA ARG A 159 1.39 0.02 -33.72
C ARG A 159 0.49 -0.98 -34.45
N ARG A 160 -0.82 -0.74 -34.41
CA ARG A 160 -1.74 -1.35 -35.36
C ARG A 160 -1.45 -0.69 -36.69
N ASN A 161 -0.86 -1.46 -37.63
CA ASN A 161 -0.89 -1.15 -39.04
C ASN A 161 -2.30 -1.38 -39.55
#